data_f1b9233fda5069e46eba7116473c05a3
#
_entry.id   f1b9233fda5069e46eba7116473c05a3
#
_cell.length_a   1.000
_cell.length_b   1.000
_cell.length_c   1.000
_cell.angle_alpha   90.00
_cell.angle_beta   90.00
_cell.angle_gamma   90.00
#
_symmetry.space_group_name_H-M   'P 1'
#
loop_
_entity.id
_entity.type
_entity.pdbx_description
1 polymer ?
#
loop_
_entity_poly.entity_id
_entity_poly.type
_entity_poly.pdbx_seq_one_letter_code
_entity_poly.pdbx_strand_id
1 'polypeptide(L)'
;MTINFEKEYDKNLDIDYETIADKVINAALDYEKCPYEAEVSLTLTDNKGIHDINKEFRNIDRPTDVLSFPMVEYETPGEFDFLENEYDCFNPETGELMLGDIVISLDKVEEQAANYGHSVTREYAFLIAHSMLHLMGYD
;
A
#
# COMPACT_ATOMS: atom_id res chain seq x y z
N MET A 1 -5.25 10.00 9.92
CA MET A 1 -4.49 9.05 9.08
C MET A 1 -3.69 9.84 8.05
N THR A 2 -2.44 9.49 7.86
CA THR A 2 -1.54 10.18 6.93
C THR A 2 -1.12 9.25 5.82
N ILE A 3 -1.26 9.69 4.56
CA ILE A 3 -0.70 9.01 3.40
C ILE A 3 0.45 9.87 2.88
N ASN A 4 1.67 9.32 2.88
CA ASN A 4 2.81 9.95 2.24
C ASN A 4 2.80 9.53 0.78
N PHE A 5 2.23 10.37 -0.07
CA PHE A 5 1.97 10.06 -1.46
C PHE A 5 3.08 10.58 -2.37
N GLU A 6 3.60 9.71 -3.24
CA GLU A 6 4.61 10.07 -4.21
C GLU A 6 4.29 9.43 -5.56
N LYS A 7 4.34 10.22 -6.63
CA LYS A 7 4.11 9.72 -7.99
C LYS A 7 5.36 9.99 -8.82
N GLU A 8 6.06 8.93 -9.17
CA GLU A 8 7.33 8.95 -9.93
C GLU A 8 7.14 8.60 -11.40
N TYR A 9 5.94 8.80 -11.94
CA TYR A 9 5.58 8.39 -13.28
C TYR A 9 4.75 9.49 -13.93
N ASP A 10 5.15 9.95 -15.12
CA ASP A 10 4.51 11.07 -15.81
C ASP A 10 3.15 10.73 -16.42
N LYS A 11 2.89 9.46 -16.70
CA LYS A 11 1.62 9.02 -17.28
C LYS A 11 0.47 9.24 -16.31
N ASN A 12 -0.64 9.74 -16.82
CA ASN A 12 -1.86 9.97 -16.06
C ASN A 12 -2.97 9.07 -16.59
N LEU A 13 -3.54 8.24 -15.72
CA LEU A 13 -4.64 7.34 -16.07
C LEU A 13 -6.02 7.98 -15.88
N ASP A 14 -6.06 9.30 -15.66
CA ASP A 14 -7.29 10.10 -15.49
C ASP A 14 -8.16 9.66 -14.32
N ILE A 15 -7.52 9.28 -13.21
CA ILE A 15 -8.22 8.98 -11.96
C ILE A 15 -7.64 9.85 -10.83
N ASP A 16 -8.43 10.04 -9.79
CA ASP A 16 -7.98 10.78 -8.61
C ASP A 16 -7.27 9.83 -7.65
N TYR A 17 -5.97 9.65 -7.86
CA TYR A 17 -5.14 8.68 -7.12
C TYR A 17 -5.20 8.87 -5.62
N GLU A 18 -5.09 10.12 -5.16
CA GLU A 18 -5.03 10.41 -3.72
C GLU A 18 -6.38 10.16 -3.03
N THR A 19 -7.48 10.60 -3.65
CA THR A 19 -8.82 10.41 -3.09
C THR A 19 -9.19 8.93 -3.03
N ILE A 20 -8.90 8.17 -4.08
CA ILE A 20 -9.16 6.74 -4.11
C ILE A 20 -8.32 6.02 -3.03
N ALA A 21 -7.04 6.34 -2.94
CA ALA A 21 -6.15 5.75 -1.93
C ALA A 21 -6.64 6.04 -0.52
N ASP A 22 -7.03 7.29 -0.25
CA ASP A 22 -7.54 7.69 1.06
C ASP A 22 -8.77 6.87 1.46
N LYS A 23 -9.73 6.74 0.55
CA LYS A 23 -10.96 5.97 0.80
C LYS A 23 -10.68 4.49 1.04
N VAL A 24 -9.84 3.89 0.23
CA VAL A 24 -9.55 2.44 0.32
C VAL A 24 -8.76 2.13 1.57
N ILE A 25 -7.75 2.92 1.88
CA ILE A 25 -6.89 2.70 3.06
C ILE A 25 -7.73 2.87 4.33
N ASN A 26 -8.54 3.92 4.42
CA ASN A 26 -9.42 4.11 5.57
C ASN A 26 -10.44 2.99 5.71
N ALA A 27 -11.03 2.54 4.60
CA ALA A 27 -11.97 1.42 4.62
C ALA A 27 -11.32 0.13 5.12
N ALA A 28 -10.08 -0.14 4.72
CA ALA A 28 -9.34 -1.32 5.20
C ALA A 28 -9.05 -1.25 6.70
N LEU A 29 -8.63 -0.09 7.19
CA LEU A 29 -8.39 0.12 8.61
C LEU A 29 -9.67 -0.05 9.44
N ASP A 30 -10.78 0.49 8.96
CA ASP A 30 -12.07 0.38 9.63
C ASP A 30 -12.58 -1.06 9.65
N TYR A 31 -12.42 -1.76 8.52
CA TYR A 31 -12.83 -3.16 8.41
C TYR A 31 -12.09 -4.05 9.40
N GLU A 32 -10.79 -3.82 9.57
CA GLU A 32 -9.96 -4.57 10.51
C GLU A 32 -10.01 -4.00 11.94
N LYS A 33 -10.79 -2.95 12.15
CA LYS A 33 -10.99 -2.32 13.47
C LYS A 33 -9.66 -1.88 14.09
N CYS A 34 -8.78 -1.29 13.29
CA CYS A 34 -7.52 -0.76 13.78
C CYS A 34 -7.80 0.37 14.78
N PRO A 35 -7.34 0.26 16.03
CA PRO A 35 -7.65 1.24 17.07
C PRO A 35 -6.76 2.49 17.01
N TYR A 36 -5.82 2.54 16.09
CA TYR A 36 -4.85 3.63 16.00
C TYR A 36 -5.03 4.43 14.72
N GLU A 37 -4.68 5.72 14.76
CA GLU A 37 -4.44 6.49 13.55
C GLU A 37 -3.18 5.94 12.90
N ALA A 38 -3.18 5.80 11.58
CA ALA A 38 -2.12 5.14 10.85
C ALA A 38 -1.41 6.05 9.85
N GLU A 39 -0.16 5.72 9.54
CA GLU A 39 0.63 6.34 8.49
C GLU A 39 1.03 5.27 7.49
N VAL A 40 0.81 5.54 6.20
CA VAL A 40 1.15 4.65 5.09
C VAL A 40 1.83 5.46 4.01
N SER A 41 2.92 4.94 3.46
CA SER A 41 3.56 5.55 2.30
C SER A 41 3.12 4.84 1.03
N LEU A 42 2.68 5.60 0.04
CA LEU A 42 2.22 5.08 -1.25
C LEU A 42 3.01 5.72 -2.38
N THR A 43 3.74 4.89 -3.13
CA THR A 43 4.50 5.33 -4.29
C THR A 43 3.91 4.72 -5.56
N LEU A 44 3.62 5.58 -6.54
CA LEU A 44 3.16 5.17 -7.86
C LEU A 44 4.33 5.31 -8.83
N THR A 45 4.64 4.25 -9.56
CA THR A 45 5.77 4.22 -10.48
C THR A 45 5.41 3.44 -11.74
N ASP A 46 6.39 3.18 -12.61
CA ASP A 46 6.24 2.38 -13.83
C ASP A 46 6.83 0.97 -13.66
N ASN A 47 6.77 0.17 -14.71
CA ASN A 47 7.32 -1.19 -14.68
C ASN A 47 8.82 -1.19 -14.37
N LYS A 48 9.56 -0.21 -14.91
CA LYS A 48 11.01 -0.13 -14.66
C LYS A 48 11.29 0.20 -13.20
N GLY A 49 10.58 1.17 -12.62
CA GLY A 49 10.76 1.58 -11.23
C GLY A 49 10.45 0.46 -10.26
N ILE A 50 9.34 -0.23 -10.44
CA ILE A 50 8.98 -1.33 -9.55
C ILE A 50 9.88 -2.56 -9.74
N HIS A 51 10.37 -2.78 -10.95
CA HIS A 51 11.36 -3.82 -11.24
C HIS A 51 12.64 -3.60 -10.44
N ASP A 52 13.15 -2.36 -10.46
CA ASP A 52 14.36 -2.00 -9.73
C ASP A 52 14.19 -2.23 -8.22
N ILE A 53 13.06 -1.84 -7.67
CA ILE A 53 12.74 -2.03 -6.25
C ILE A 53 12.62 -3.52 -5.91
N ASN A 54 11.92 -4.29 -6.74
CA ASN A 54 11.73 -5.72 -6.54
C ASN A 54 13.07 -6.47 -6.55
N LYS A 55 13.97 -6.08 -7.46
CA LYS A 55 15.31 -6.65 -7.55
C LYS A 55 16.16 -6.31 -6.33
N GLU A 56 16.15 -5.03 -5.93
CA GLU A 56 16.96 -4.54 -4.81
C GLU A 56 16.53 -5.12 -3.46
N PHE A 57 15.23 -5.11 -3.16
CA PHE A 57 14.71 -5.43 -1.83
C PHE A 57 14.22 -6.87 -1.68
N ARG A 58 13.85 -7.53 -2.77
CA ARG A 58 13.32 -8.90 -2.74
C ARG A 58 14.17 -9.90 -3.53
N ASN A 59 15.20 -9.41 -4.21
CA ASN A 59 16.07 -10.22 -5.06
C ASN A 59 15.30 -10.94 -6.18
N ILE A 60 14.24 -10.30 -6.68
CA ILE A 60 13.43 -10.81 -7.79
C ILE A 60 13.64 -9.90 -8.98
N ASP A 61 14.25 -10.41 -10.03
CA ASP A 61 14.66 -9.64 -11.22
C ASP A 61 13.54 -9.59 -12.27
N ARG A 62 12.42 -8.97 -11.90
CA ARG A 62 11.27 -8.76 -12.79
C ARG A 62 10.32 -7.71 -12.20
N PRO A 63 9.51 -7.04 -13.04
CA PRO A 63 8.46 -6.15 -12.54
C PRO A 63 7.31 -6.97 -11.94
N THR A 64 6.52 -6.30 -11.09
CA THR A 64 5.28 -6.83 -10.52
C THR A 64 4.24 -5.73 -10.53
N ASP A 65 3.02 -6.01 -10.08
CA ASP A 65 1.95 -5.02 -10.00
C ASP A 65 2.04 -4.16 -8.73
N VAL A 66 2.25 -4.80 -7.58
CA VAL A 66 2.30 -4.11 -6.29
C VAL A 66 3.35 -4.76 -5.39
N LEU A 67 4.02 -3.94 -4.59
CA LEU A 67 4.91 -4.38 -3.52
C LEU A 67 4.42 -3.82 -2.20
N SER A 68 4.43 -4.65 -1.17
CA SER A 68 4.04 -4.29 0.18
C SER A 68 5.22 -4.52 1.11
N PHE A 69 5.59 -3.49 1.88
CA PHE A 69 6.70 -3.56 2.84
C PHE A 69 6.16 -3.27 4.24
N PRO A 70 5.66 -4.30 4.96
CA PRO A 70 5.14 -4.10 6.31
C PRO A 70 6.23 -3.66 7.27
N MET A 71 5.91 -2.69 8.14
CA MET A 71 6.81 -2.25 9.21
C MET A 71 6.43 -2.86 10.56
N VAL A 72 5.32 -3.59 10.62
CA VAL A 72 4.83 -4.24 11.83
C VAL A 72 4.79 -5.75 11.60
N GLU A 73 5.26 -6.51 12.58
CA GLU A 73 5.18 -7.97 12.57
C GLU A 73 4.02 -8.41 13.44
N TYR A 74 3.09 -9.17 12.87
CA TYR A 74 1.88 -9.64 13.56
C TYR A 74 2.01 -11.14 13.84
N GLU A 75 1.67 -11.56 15.07
CA GLU A 75 1.51 -12.98 15.37
C GLU A 75 0.19 -13.52 14.78
N THR A 76 -0.85 -12.69 14.86
CA THR A 76 -2.16 -13.00 14.29
C THR A 76 -2.58 -11.83 13.39
N PRO A 77 -2.92 -12.09 12.12
CA PRO A 77 -3.34 -11.00 11.21
C PRO A 77 -4.50 -10.20 11.78
N GLY A 78 -4.40 -8.86 11.66
CA GLY A 78 -5.44 -7.95 12.11
C GLY A 78 -5.53 -7.76 13.62
N GLU A 79 -4.61 -8.32 14.39
CA GLU A 79 -4.59 -8.19 15.85
C GLU A 79 -3.61 -7.10 16.27
N PHE A 80 -4.13 -6.00 16.83
CA PHE A 80 -3.35 -4.80 17.14
C PHE A 80 -3.03 -4.62 18.63
N ASP A 81 -3.58 -5.44 19.50
CA ASP A 81 -3.47 -5.24 20.97
C ASP A 81 -2.04 -5.23 21.50
N PHE A 82 -1.15 -6.04 20.90
CA PHE A 82 0.25 -6.10 21.32
C PHE A 82 1.02 -4.78 21.10
N LEU A 83 0.49 -3.89 20.27
CA LEU A 83 1.16 -2.63 19.90
C LEU A 83 1.17 -1.59 21.02
N GLU A 84 0.37 -1.74 22.05
CA GLU A 84 0.34 -0.80 23.18
C GLU A 84 1.73 -0.56 23.79
N ASN A 85 2.60 -1.57 23.74
CA ASN A 85 3.93 -1.51 24.33
C ASN A 85 5.06 -1.47 23.27
N GLU A 86 4.71 -1.28 21.99
CA GLU A 86 5.66 -1.27 20.88
C GLU A 86 5.87 0.16 20.37
N TYR A 87 6.55 0.98 21.16
CA TYR A 87 6.74 2.40 20.88
C TYR A 87 7.46 2.66 19.55
N ASP A 88 8.33 1.75 19.11
CA ASP A 88 9.08 1.87 17.86
C ASP A 88 8.19 1.80 16.61
N CYS A 89 6.97 1.27 16.76
CA CYS A 89 6.02 1.18 15.66
C CYS A 89 5.25 2.47 15.41
N PHE A 90 5.41 3.46 16.27
CA PHE A 90 4.68 4.72 16.19
C PHE A 90 5.61 5.87 15.83
N ASN A 91 5.10 6.78 14.98
CA ASN A 91 5.83 7.98 14.61
C ASN A 91 5.93 8.90 15.84
N PRO A 92 7.14 9.23 16.31
CA PRO A 92 7.29 10.02 17.54
C PRO A 92 6.78 11.46 17.40
N GLU A 93 6.63 11.98 16.18
CA GLU A 93 6.13 13.34 15.94
C GLU A 93 4.61 13.40 15.89
N THR A 94 3.95 12.38 15.36
CA THR A 94 2.50 12.40 15.12
C THR A 94 1.73 11.43 16.01
N GLY A 95 2.40 10.42 16.57
CA GLY A 95 1.75 9.35 17.33
C GLY A 95 1.04 8.32 16.45
N GLU A 96 1.14 8.44 15.13
CA GLU A 96 0.49 7.50 14.21
C GLU A 96 1.26 6.19 14.09
N LEU A 97 0.51 5.09 13.94
CA LEU A 97 1.07 3.76 13.71
C LEU A 97 1.65 3.69 12.29
N MET A 98 2.94 3.46 12.17
CA MET A 98 3.63 3.34 10.88
C MET A 98 3.42 1.92 10.33
N LEU A 99 2.45 1.75 9.45
CA LEU A 99 2.09 0.44 8.91
C LEU A 99 3.09 -0.08 7.87
N GLY A 100 3.58 0.80 7.02
CA GLY A 100 4.55 0.40 6.00
C GLY A 100 4.39 1.13 4.68
N ASP A 101 5.00 0.53 3.65
CA ASP A 101 5.09 1.14 2.33
C ASP A 101 4.38 0.28 1.28
N ILE A 102 3.69 0.95 0.35
CA ILE A 102 3.05 0.34 -0.80
C ILE A 102 3.67 0.96 -2.06
N VAL A 103 4.07 0.13 -3.01
CA VAL A 103 4.56 0.59 -4.31
C VAL A 103 3.72 -0.07 -5.40
N ILE A 104 3.18 0.73 -6.33
CA ILE A 104 2.29 0.25 -7.40
C ILE A 104 2.86 0.67 -8.76
N SER A 105 2.88 -0.28 -9.71
CA SER A 105 3.16 0.02 -11.11
C SER A 105 1.87 0.42 -11.82
N LEU A 106 1.79 1.67 -12.28
CA LEU A 106 0.63 2.14 -13.05
C LEU A 106 0.56 1.46 -14.43
N ASP A 107 1.68 1.02 -14.99
CA ASP A 107 1.68 0.22 -16.23
C ASP A 107 0.91 -1.08 -16.01
N LYS A 108 1.12 -1.74 -14.88
CA LYS A 108 0.42 -2.98 -14.53
C LYS A 108 -1.04 -2.74 -14.22
N VAL A 109 -1.38 -1.62 -13.59
CA VAL A 109 -2.77 -1.24 -13.34
C VAL A 109 -3.53 -1.16 -14.67
N GLU A 110 -2.99 -0.45 -15.65
CA GLU A 110 -3.60 -0.29 -16.96
C GLU A 110 -3.71 -1.62 -17.70
N GLU A 111 -2.64 -2.40 -17.72
CA GLU A 111 -2.58 -3.70 -18.38
C GLU A 111 -3.59 -4.69 -17.79
N GLN A 112 -3.63 -4.80 -16.48
CA GLN A 112 -4.51 -5.75 -15.78
C GLN A 112 -5.97 -5.34 -15.86
N ALA A 113 -6.27 -4.04 -15.79
CA ALA A 113 -7.64 -3.54 -15.98
C ALA A 113 -8.17 -3.95 -17.35
N ALA A 114 -7.37 -3.77 -18.40
CA ALA A 114 -7.74 -4.18 -19.76
C ALA A 114 -7.91 -5.69 -19.86
N ASN A 115 -6.99 -6.46 -19.30
CA ASN A 115 -7.02 -7.93 -19.39
C ASN A 115 -8.20 -8.53 -18.64
N TYR A 116 -8.59 -7.95 -17.52
CA TYR A 116 -9.70 -8.46 -16.69
C TYR A 116 -11.04 -7.83 -17.04
N GLY A 117 -11.06 -6.88 -17.95
CA GLY A 117 -12.30 -6.25 -18.41
C GLY A 117 -12.97 -5.34 -17.37
N HIS A 118 -12.18 -4.68 -16.50
CA HIS A 118 -12.73 -3.73 -15.56
C HIS A 118 -11.98 -2.39 -15.60
N SER A 119 -12.48 -1.41 -14.85
CA SER A 119 -11.92 -0.04 -14.89
C SER A 119 -10.54 0.04 -14.25
N VAL A 120 -9.78 1.05 -14.67
CA VAL A 120 -8.51 1.40 -14.05
C VAL A 120 -8.69 1.72 -12.56
N THR A 121 -9.77 2.46 -12.23
CA THR A 121 -10.11 2.79 -10.84
C THR A 121 -10.27 1.53 -9.99
N ARG A 122 -11.01 0.55 -10.51
CA ARG A 122 -11.23 -0.71 -9.80
C ARG A 122 -9.94 -1.49 -9.57
N GLU A 123 -9.07 -1.57 -10.57
CA GLU A 123 -7.80 -2.28 -10.45
C GLU A 123 -6.89 -1.59 -9.46
N TYR A 124 -6.76 -0.27 -9.54
CA TYR A 124 -5.96 0.52 -8.62
C TYR A 124 -6.44 0.36 -7.18
N ALA A 125 -7.75 0.50 -6.96
CA ALA A 125 -8.35 0.33 -5.63
C ALA A 125 -8.14 -1.09 -5.08
N PHE A 126 -8.27 -2.10 -5.93
CA PHE A 126 -8.04 -3.51 -5.56
C PHE A 126 -6.61 -3.75 -5.09
N LEU A 127 -5.62 -3.21 -5.81
CA LEU A 127 -4.22 -3.40 -5.45
C LEU A 127 -3.89 -2.73 -4.11
N ILE A 128 -4.46 -1.55 -3.84
CA ILE A 128 -4.28 -0.88 -2.55
C ILE A 128 -4.91 -1.69 -1.43
N ALA A 129 -6.15 -2.16 -1.61
CA ALA A 129 -6.84 -2.95 -0.60
C ALA A 129 -6.08 -4.24 -0.28
N HIS A 130 -5.62 -4.93 -1.32
CA HIS A 130 -4.82 -6.16 -1.18
C HIS A 130 -3.53 -5.88 -0.41
N SER A 131 -2.84 -4.80 -0.77
CA SER A 131 -1.60 -4.41 -0.09
C SER A 131 -1.84 -4.04 1.38
N MET A 132 -2.94 -3.34 1.67
CA MET A 132 -3.29 -3.00 3.06
C MET A 132 -3.47 -4.24 3.92
N LEU A 133 -4.07 -5.30 3.39
CA LEU A 133 -4.19 -6.56 4.12
C LEU A 133 -2.81 -7.14 4.45
N HIS A 134 -1.87 -7.07 3.52
CA HIS A 134 -0.48 -7.50 3.78
C HIS A 134 0.16 -6.65 4.89
N LEU A 135 -0.05 -5.33 4.87
CA LEU A 135 0.49 -4.44 5.91
C LEU A 135 -0.10 -4.73 7.29
N MET A 136 -1.28 -5.35 7.35
CA MET A 136 -1.94 -5.73 8.61
C MET A 136 -1.74 -7.21 8.96
N GLY A 137 -0.82 -7.89 8.29
CA GLY A 137 -0.36 -9.22 8.65
C GLY A 137 -0.93 -10.38 7.84
N TYR A 138 -1.84 -10.15 6.91
CA TYR A 138 -2.38 -11.21 6.04
C TYR A 138 -1.41 -11.57 4.92
N ASP A 139 -1.35 -12.82 4.57
CA ASP A 139 -0.52 -13.30 3.45
C ASP A 139 -1.25 -13.23 2.11
#